data_0bddeadd96871060472cbcd243e77144
#
_entry.id   0bddeadd96871060472cbcd243e77144
#
_cell.length_a   1.000
_cell.length_b   1.000
_cell.length_c   1.000
_cell.angle_alpha   90.00
_cell.angle_beta   90.00
_cell.angle_gamma   90.00
#
_symmetry.space_group_name_H-M   'P 1'
#
loop_
_entity.id
_entity.type
_entity.pdbx_description
1 polymer ?
#
loop_
_entity_poly.entity_id
_entity_poly.type
_entity_poly.pdbx_seq_one_letter_code
_entity_poly.pdbx_strand_id
1 'polypeptide(L)' 'MINVAEVENLQNTRDVDELERIFSRAKSTIVNGESVILARIKKEGIEKFDELTTLPDLDEYRKSVFKYLLY' A
#
# COMPACT_ATOMS: atom_id res chain seq x y z
N MET A 1 4.17 5.69 4.84
CA MET A 1 4.23 4.23 5.07
C MET A 1 2.85 3.61 4.84
N ILE A 2 2.83 2.46 4.19
CA ILE A 2 1.61 1.69 4.00
C ILE A 2 1.65 0.49 4.95
N ASN A 3 0.62 0.35 5.77
CA ASN A 3 0.47 -0.81 6.65
C ASN A 3 -0.16 -1.96 5.86
N VAL A 4 0.63 -2.98 5.56
CA VAL A 4 0.19 -4.13 4.77
C VAL A 4 -0.99 -4.86 5.43
N ALA A 5 -1.03 -4.93 6.76
CA ALA A 5 -2.14 -5.56 7.48
C ALA A 5 -3.45 -4.81 7.25
N GLU A 6 -3.40 -3.48 7.19
CA GLU A 6 -4.57 -2.66 6.88
C GLU A 6 -5.04 -2.90 5.44
N VAL A 7 -4.11 -2.97 4.49
CA VAL A 7 -4.42 -3.26 3.09
C VAL A 7 -5.09 -4.63 2.97
N GLU A 8 -4.57 -5.65 3.64
CA GLU A 8 -5.17 -6.99 3.64
C GLU A 8 -6.60 -6.96 4.19
N ASN A 9 -6.82 -6.21 5.27
CA ASN A 9 -8.15 -6.06 5.85
C ASN A 9 -9.12 -5.38 4.88
N LEU A 10 -8.67 -4.33 4.20
CA LEU A 10 -9.48 -3.62 3.21
C LEU A 10 -9.75 -4.49 1.97
N GLN A 11 -8.82 -5.37 1.60
CA GLN A 11 -9.06 -6.35 0.55
C GLN A 11 -10.19 -7.32 0.95
N ASN A 12 -10.19 -7.79 2.20
CA ASN A 12 -11.21 -8.69 2.70
C ASN A 12 -12.59 -8.04 2.75
N THR A 13 -12.67 -6.77 3.11
CA THR A 13 -13.91 -6.01 3.16
C THR A 13 -14.29 -5.39 1.82
N ARG A 14 -13.40 -5.48 0.83
CA ARG A 14 -13.57 -4.89 -0.51
C ARG A 14 -13.83 -3.39 -0.46
N ASP A 15 -13.13 -2.70 0.43
CA ASP A 15 -13.25 -1.25 0.59
C ASP A 15 -12.35 -0.53 -0.42
N VAL A 16 -12.84 -0.45 -1.65
CA VAL A 16 -12.11 0.15 -2.78
C VAL A 16 -11.81 1.62 -2.54
N ASP A 17 -12.76 2.36 -1.98
CA ASP A 17 -12.60 3.79 -1.75
C ASP A 17 -11.44 4.08 -0.79
N GLU A 18 -11.34 3.32 0.29
CA GLU A 18 -10.25 3.49 1.25
C GLU A 18 -8.91 3.05 0.66
N LEU A 19 -8.89 1.98 -0.12
CA LEU A 19 -7.68 1.55 -0.84
C LEU A 19 -7.21 2.63 -1.81
N GLU A 20 -8.13 3.24 -2.55
CA GLU A 20 -7.79 4.33 -3.48
C GLU A 20 -7.19 5.52 -2.74
N ARG A 21 -7.68 5.84 -1.54
CA ARG A 21 -7.11 6.93 -0.71
C ARG A 21 -5.69 6.62 -0.30
N ILE A 22 -5.42 5.39 0.10
CA ILE A 22 -4.07 4.95 0.47
C ILE A 22 -3.12 5.12 -0.70
N PHE A 23 -3.50 4.68 -1.88
CA PHE A 23 -2.67 4.78 -3.08
C PHE A 23 -2.52 6.21 -3.57
N SER A 24 -3.54 7.04 -3.41
CA SER A 24 -3.46 8.46 -3.74
C SER A 24 -2.43 9.18 -2.87
N ARG A 25 -2.42 8.91 -1.56
CA ARG A 25 -1.42 9.47 -0.64
C ARG A 25 -0.01 8.98 -0.99
N ALA A 26 0.12 7.70 -1.29
CA ALA A 26 1.39 7.11 -1.67
C ALA A 26 1.94 7.75 -2.94
N LYS A 27 1.07 7.98 -3.93
CA LYS A 27 1.44 8.65 -5.16
C LYS A 27 1.98 10.05 -4.87
N SER A 28 1.29 10.83 -4.04
CA SER A 28 1.74 12.16 -3.65
C SER A 28 3.11 12.13 -2.97
N THR A 29 3.33 11.16 -2.11
CA THR A 29 4.60 10.98 -1.40
C THR A 29 5.75 10.77 -2.40
N ILE A 30 5.56 9.89 -3.38
CA ILE A 30 6.58 9.61 -4.39
C ILE A 30 6.82 10.82 -5.30
N VAL A 31 5.75 11.50 -5.72
CA VAL A 31 5.86 12.70 -6.57
C VAL A 31 6.63 13.81 -5.86
N ASN A 32 6.54 13.88 -4.53
CA ASN A 32 7.27 14.86 -3.73
C ASN A 32 8.72 14.43 -3.45
N GLY A 33 9.18 13.32 -4.01
CA GLY A 33 10.56 12.87 -3.88
C GLY A 33 10.84 12.01 -2.67
N GLU A 34 9.80 11.54 -1.98
CA GLU A 34 9.93 10.65 -0.83
C GLU A 34 9.59 9.22 -1.22
N SER A 35 10.03 8.26 -0.41
CA SER A 35 9.70 6.86 -0.63
C SER A 35 8.54 6.41 0.24
N VAL A 36 7.86 5.35 -0.19
CA VAL A 36 6.76 4.73 0.55
C VAL A 36 7.22 3.37 1.04
N ILE A 37 7.15 3.16 2.35
CA ILE A 37 7.58 1.90 2.96
C ILE A 37 6.36 1.00 3.16
N LEU A 38 6.46 -0.23 2.66
CA LEU A 38 5.48 -1.28 2.93
C LEU A 38 5.90 -2.02 4.19
N ALA A 39 5.07 -1.98 5.20
CA ALA A 39 5.40 -2.57 6.49
C ALA A 39 4.17 -3.15 7.17
N ARG A 40 4.40 -4.11 8.05
CA ARG A 40 3.36 -4.66 8.92
C ARG A 40 3.64 -4.22 10.34
N ILE A 41 2.69 -3.53 10.95
CA ILE A 41 2.80 -3.09 12.34
C ILE A 41 2.34 -4.22 13.25
N LYS A 42 3.23 -4.66 14.14
CA LYS A 42 2.97 -5.72 15.11
C LYS A 42 3.18 -5.19 16.52
N LYS A 43 2.73 -5.95 17.53
CA LYS A 43 2.95 -5.60 18.93
C LYS A 43 4.43 -5.51 19.29
N GLU A 44 5.26 -6.34 18.65
CA GLU A 44 6.70 -6.41 18.92
C GLU A 44 7.50 -5.38 18.10
N GLY A 45 6.84 -4.64 17.20
CA GLY A 45 7.51 -3.66 16.38
C GLY A 45 7.00 -3.61 14.94
N ILE A 46 7.81 -3.05 14.05
CA ILE A 46 7.45 -2.88 12.64
C ILE A 46 8.30 -3.81 11.79
N GLU A 47 7.64 -4.62 10.97
CA GLU A 47 8.30 -5.49 9.99
C GLU A 47 8.23 -4.85 8.60
N LYS A 48 9.37 -4.42 8.08
CA LYS A 48 9.47 -3.81 6.76
C LYS A 48 9.51 -4.90 5.69
N PHE A 49 8.66 -4.79 4.66
CA PHE A 49 8.64 -5.73 3.53
C PHE A 49 9.33 -5.17 2.30
N ASP A 50 9.09 -3.89 1.99
CA ASP A 50 9.60 -3.31 0.75
C ASP A 50 9.56 -1.79 0.85
N GLU A 51 10.16 -1.15 -0.15
CA GLU A 51 10.18 0.30 -0.26
C GLU A 51 9.87 0.68 -1.72
N LEU A 52 8.84 1.50 -1.90
CA LEU A 52 8.43 1.97 -3.21
C LEU A 52 9.01 3.35 -3.44
N THR A 53 9.85 3.49 -4.45
CA THR A 53 10.57 4.73 -4.73
C THR A 53 10.14 5.41 -6.02
N THR A 54 9.42 4.70 -6.89
CA THR A 54 8.98 5.22 -8.19
C THR A 54 7.50 4.96 -8.40
N LEU A 55 6.88 5.74 -9.31
CA LEU A 55 5.47 5.52 -9.66
C LEU A 55 5.21 4.14 -10.27
N PRO A 56 6.10 3.61 -11.16
CA PRO A 56 5.93 2.24 -11.65
C PRO A 56 5.91 1.19 -10.54
N ASP A 57 6.76 1.34 -9.51
CA ASP A 57 6.77 0.42 -8.37
C ASP A 57 5.44 0.45 -7.62
N LEU A 58 4.92 1.65 -7.37
CA LEU A 58 3.63 1.83 -6.73
C LEU A 58 2.50 1.23 -7.55
N ASP A 59 2.54 1.44 -8.87
CA ASP A 59 1.51 0.92 -9.78
C ASP A 59 1.49 -0.60 -9.79
N GLU A 60 2.64 -1.25 -9.78
CA GLU A 60 2.74 -2.71 -9.68
C GLU A 60 2.11 -3.23 -8.40
N TYR A 61 2.41 -2.59 -7.28
CA TYR A 61 1.82 -2.97 -6.00
C TYR A 61 0.31 -2.79 -6.02
N ARG A 62 -0.16 -1.65 -6.53
CA ARG A 62 -1.59 -1.36 -6.68
C ARG A 62 -2.29 -2.42 -7.52
N LYS A 63 -1.74 -2.78 -8.65
CA LYS A 63 -2.29 -3.83 -9.53
C LYS A 63 -2.41 -5.16 -8.80
N SER A 64 -1.39 -5.52 -8.03
CA SER A 64 -1.39 -6.74 -7.23
C SER A 64 -2.52 -6.72 -6.19
N VAL A 65 -2.69 -5.60 -5.48
CA VAL A 65 -3.73 -5.44 -4.47
C VAL A 65 -5.12 -5.56 -5.09
N PHE A 66 -5.38 -4.85 -6.18
CA PHE A 66 -6.69 -4.85 -6.83
C PHE A 66 -6.99 -6.16 -7.57
N LYS A 67 -5.96 -6.88 -7.98
CA LYS A 67 -6.13 -8.21 -8.58
C LYS A 67 -6.85 -9.16 -7.63
N TYR A 68 -6.48 -9.13 -6.34
CA TYR A 68 -7.10 -9.99 -5.33
C TYR A 68 -8.50 -9.54 -4.94
N LEU A 69 -8.86 -8.29 -5.20
CA LEU A 69 -10.21 -7.79 -4.97
C LEU A 69 -11.22 -8.33 -5.97
N LEU A 70 -10.77 -8.62 -7.17
CA LEU A 70 -11.64 -9.05 -8.27
C LEU A 70 -11.98 -10.54 -8.21
N TYR A 71 -11.38 -11.26 -7.30
CA TYR A 71 -11.71 -12.64 -7.00
C TYR A 71 -12.60 -12.68 -5.75
#